data_46abc79acd61d687c6ec1f6a5f30354f
#
_entry.id   46abc79acd61d687c6ec1f6a5f30354f
#
_cell.length_a   1.000
_cell.length_b   1.000
_cell.length_c   1.000
_cell.angle_alpha   90.00
_cell.angle_beta   90.00
_cell.angle_gamma   90.00
#
_symmetry.space_group_name_H-M   'P 1'
#
loop_
_entity.id
_entity.type
_entity.pdbx_description
1 polymer ?
#
loop_
_entity_poly.entity_id
_entity_poly.type
_entity_poly.pdbx_seq_one_letter_code
_entity_poly.pdbx_strand_id
1 'polypeptide(L)'
;DVERSRGLGDVYKRQTQYRRKHLGYVFQMYNLIANLNVKENIEVGAYLSDNALDIDELLHTLGLYEHRYKLPNQLSGGQQQRVSIGRAIVKNPDILLCDEPTGALDYNTSKEILKLIEDVNKKYGNTIIMVTHNEAIKNMADHVIKLRDGAVRHNDINTNRVSAEELEW
;
A
#
# COMPACT_ATOMS: atom_id res chain seq x y z
N ASP A 1 -39.75 -2.48 -8.78
CA ASP A 1 -38.42 -2.01 -9.28
C ASP A 1 -37.74 -0.95 -8.39
N VAL A 2 -38.53 -0.07 -7.73
CA VAL A 2 -37.98 1.00 -6.85
C VAL A 2 -37.34 0.44 -5.57
N GLU A 3 -37.88 -0.63 -4.98
CA GLU A 3 -37.29 -1.26 -3.78
C GLU A 3 -35.96 -2.00 -4.06
N ARG A 4 -35.85 -2.67 -5.22
CA ARG A 4 -34.60 -3.29 -5.67
C ARG A 4 -33.52 -2.25 -5.94
N SER A 5 -33.88 -1.10 -6.50
CA SER A 5 -32.98 0.02 -6.75
C SER A 5 -32.45 0.64 -5.45
N ARG A 6 -33.29 0.75 -4.39
CA ARG A 6 -32.87 1.25 -3.07
C ARG A 6 -31.88 0.28 -2.39
N GLY A 7 -32.16 -1.03 -2.43
CA GLY A 7 -31.28 -2.04 -1.85
C GLY A 7 -29.88 -2.09 -2.48
N LEU A 8 -29.76 -1.96 -3.80
CA LEU A 8 -28.48 -1.89 -4.52
C LEU A 8 -27.70 -0.62 -4.16
N GLY A 9 -28.39 0.53 -4.04
CA GLY A 9 -27.75 1.78 -3.60
C GLY A 9 -27.17 1.70 -2.19
N ASP A 10 -27.84 1.04 -1.27
CA ASP A 10 -27.37 0.87 0.10
C ASP A 10 -26.19 -0.10 0.18
N VAL A 11 -26.18 -1.18 -0.58
CA VAL A 11 -25.03 -2.10 -0.68
C VAL A 11 -23.81 -1.37 -1.24
N TYR A 12 -23.98 -0.60 -2.31
CA TYR A 12 -22.90 0.18 -2.89
C TYR A 12 -22.32 1.22 -1.91
N LYS A 13 -23.16 1.94 -1.19
CA LYS A 13 -22.74 2.89 -0.15
C LYS A 13 -21.95 2.20 0.97
N ARG A 14 -22.43 1.05 1.46
CA ARG A 14 -21.70 0.26 2.49
C ARG A 14 -20.35 -0.23 2.00
N GLN A 15 -20.25 -0.73 0.76
CA GLN A 15 -18.97 -1.13 0.17
C GLN A 15 -18.02 0.05 0.05
N THR A 16 -18.50 1.21 -0.39
CA THR A 16 -17.70 2.43 -0.49
C THR A 16 -17.18 2.87 0.88
N GLN A 17 -18.04 2.87 1.90
CA GLN A 17 -17.65 3.19 3.26
C GLN A 17 -16.62 2.20 3.82
N TYR A 18 -16.82 0.90 3.58
CA TYR A 18 -15.87 -0.14 3.98
C TYR A 18 -14.49 0.08 3.36
N ARG A 19 -14.43 0.26 2.03
CA ARG A 19 -13.17 0.54 1.31
C ARG A 19 -12.50 1.81 1.82
N ARG A 20 -13.29 2.85 2.05
CA ARG A 20 -12.80 4.14 2.55
C ARG A 20 -12.14 3.99 3.92
N LYS A 21 -12.76 3.26 4.83
CA LYS A 21 -12.34 3.14 6.22
C LYS A 21 -11.24 2.09 6.43
N HIS A 22 -11.38 0.92 5.80
CA HIS A 22 -10.59 -0.26 6.17
C HIS A 22 -9.49 -0.60 5.18
N LEU A 23 -9.53 -0.12 3.92
CA LEU A 23 -8.59 -0.54 2.89
C LEU A 23 -7.69 0.59 2.42
N GLY A 24 -6.36 0.42 2.49
CA GLY A 24 -5.36 1.22 1.77
C GLY A 24 -4.96 0.51 0.48
N TYR A 25 -4.69 1.26 -0.59
CA TYR A 25 -4.27 0.71 -1.88
C TYR A 25 -2.95 1.31 -2.32
N VAL A 26 -1.99 0.44 -2.63
CA VAL A 26 -0.70 0.78 -3.24
C VAL A 26 -0.63 0.11 -4.60
N PHE A 27 -0.40 0.89 -5.66
CA PHE A 27 -0.39 0.42 -7.04
C PHE A 27 1.03 0.45 -7.61
N GLN A 28 1.29 -0.38 -8.61
CA GLN A 28 2.54 -0.42 -9.36
C GLN A 28 2.86 0.95 -10.03
N MET A 29 1.88 1.63 -10.59
CA MET A 29 2.01 2.91 -11.31
C MET A 29 1.80 4.15 -10.40
N TYR A 30 2.06 4.05 -9.12
CA TYR A 30 2.00 5.13 -8.10
C TYR A 30 0.67 5.90 -8.03
N ASN A 31 0.03 6.22 -9.15
CA ASN A 31 -1.25 6.94 -9.29
C ASN A 31 -1.27 8.28 -8.50
N LEU A 32 -0.17 9.02 -8.52
CA LEU A 32 -0.07 10.32 -7.85
C LEU A 32 -0.83 11.39 -8.63
N ILE A 33 -1.35 12.39 -7.91
CA ILE A 33 -1.98 13.56 -8.49
C ILE A 33 -0.85 14.52 -8.89
N ALA A 34 -0.68 14.73 -10.21
CA ALA A 34 0.50 15.36 -10.79
C ALA A 34 0.72 16.82 -10.38
N ASN A 35 -0.36 17.56 -10.08
CA ASN A 35 -0.34 18.98 -9.70
C ASN A 35 -0.35 19.20 -8.17
N LEU A 36 -0.30 18.13 -7.37
CA LEU A 36 -0.15 18.19 -5.93
C LEU A 36 1.27 17.79 -5.53
N ASN A 37 1.84 18.47 -4.54
CA ASN A 37 3.12 18.10 -3.96
C ASN A 37 3.02 16.80 -3.12
N VAL A 38 4.15 16.33 -2.58
CA VAL A 38 4.22 15.10 -1.77
C VAL A 38 3.27 15.16 -0.58
N LYS A 39 3.29 16.24 0.21
CA LYS A 39 2.45 16.41 1.39
C LYS A 39 0.97 16.42 1.00
N GLU A 40 0.59 17.20 0.01
CA GLU A 40 -0.79 17.29 -0.49
C GLU A 40 -1.29 15.95 -1.05
N ASN A 41 -0.45 15.18 -1.76
CA ASN A 41 -0.82 13.82 -2.22
C ASN A 41 -1.15 12.90 -1.05
N ILE A 42 -0.41 12.97 0.06
CA ILE A 42 -0.68 12.19 1.27
C ILE A 42 -1.93 12.71 1.97
N GLU A 43 -2.11 14.02 2.08
CA GLU A 43 -3.29 14.67 2.70
C GLU A 43 -4.60 14.23 2.07
N VAL A 44 -4.63 14.00 0.74
CA VAL A 44 -5.83 13.45 0.06
C VAL A 44 -6.29 12.13 0.71
N GLY A 45 -5.36 11.28 1.14
CA GLY A 45 -5.70 10.06 1.89
C GLY A 45 -6.28 10.35 3.27
N ALA A 46 -5.73 11.35 3.98
CA ALA A 46 -6.17 11.72 5.33
C ALA A 46 -7.63 12.20 5.36
N TYR A 47 -8.09 12.93 4.36
CA TYR A 47 -9.50 13.36 4.24
C TYR A 47 -10.50 12.20 4.16
N LEU A 48 -10.04 10.99 3.94
CA LEU A 48 -10.89 9.80 3.88
C LEU A 48 -11.07 9.12 5.25
N SER A 49 -10.45 9.62 6.31
CA SER A 49 -10.41 8.98 7.63
C SER A 49 -10.78 9.96 8.75
N ASP A 50 -11.48 9.44 9.76
CA ASP A 50 -11.75 10.16 11.01
C ASP A 50 -10.59 9.97 12.03
N ASN A 51 -9.64 9.07 11.74
CA ASN A 51 -8.48 8.74 12.59
C ASN A 51 -7.20 8.65 11.75
N ALA A 52 -6.91 9.73 11.00
CA ALA A 52 -5.72 9.79 10.17
C ALA A 52 -4.44 9.86 11.04
N LEU A 53 -3.36 9.27 10.52
CA LEU A 53 -2.02 9.39 11.11
C LEU A 53 -1.52 10.82 10.98
N ASP A 54 -0.61 11.22 11.88
CA ASP A 54 0.10 12.48 11.77
C ASP A 54 0.95 12.51 10.49
N ILE A 55 0.74 13.53 9.66
CA ILE A 55 1.36 13.61 8.34
C ILE A 55 2.84 13.90 8.42
N ASP A 56 3.28 14.75 9.34
CA ASP A 56 4.69 15.10 9.47
C ASP A 56 5.48 13.90 10.03
N GLU A 57 4.94 13.17 11.02
CA GLU A 57 5.53 11.92 11.51
C GLU A 57 5.60 10.85 10.39
N LEU A 58 4.54 10.74 9.59
CA LEU A 58 4.50 9.82 8.46
C LEU A 58 5.53 10.18 7.40
N LEU A 59 5.69 11.45 7.05
CA LEU A 59 6.70 11.94 6.12
C LEU A 59 8.13 11.58 6.58
N HIS A 60 8.41 11.68 7.88
CA HIS A 60 9.68 11.22 8.45
C HIS A 60 9.85 9.70 8.32
N THR A 61 8.83 8.92 8.66
CA THR A 61 8.83 7.45 8.54
C THR A 61 9.10 6.99 7.10
N LEU A 62 8.54 7.71 6.11
CA LEU A 62 8.70 7.44 4.68
C LEU A 62 10.05 7.96 4.11
N GLY A 63 10.82 8.73 4.87
CA GLY A 63 12.02 9.42 4.37
C GLY A 63 11.72 10.49 3.31
N LEU A 64 10.55 11.13 3.40
CA LEU A 64 10.06 12.11 2.43
C LEU A 64 9.99 13.55 2.98
N TYR A 65 10.31 13.77 4.25
CA TYR A 65 10.11 15.06 4.89
C TYR A 65 10.81 16.21 4.14
N GLU A 66 12.06 16.03 3.70
CA GLU A 66 12.81 17.02 2.93
C GLU A 66 12.27 17.22 1.50
N HIS A 67 11.44 16.30 1.04
CA HIS A 67 10.83 16.34 -0.30
C HIS A 67 9.35 16.75 -0.28
N ARG A 68 8.78 17.10 0.87
CA ARG A 68 7.34 17.29 1.10
C ARG A 68 6.65 18.31 0.19
N TYR A 69 7.41 19.28 -0.33
CA TYR A 69 6.90 20.30 -1.25
C TYR A 69 7.24 20.04 -2.72
N LYS A 70 7.94 18.96 -3.05
CA LYS A 70 8.22 18.58 -4.44
C LYS A 70 6.99 18.03 -5.13
N LEU A 71 6.88 18.28 -6.43
CA LEU A 71 5.87 17.69 -7.31
C LEU A 71 6.31 16.26 -7.73
N PRO A 72 5.37 15.38 -8.14
CA PRO A 72 5.70 14.03 -8.58
C PRO A 72 6.76 13.93 -9.67
N ASN A 73 6.78 14.84 -10.62
CA ASN A 73 7.77 14.89 -11.71
C ASN A 73 9.20 15.26 -11.24
N GLN A 74 9.38 15.70 -10.01
CA GLN A 74 10.66 16.02 -9.39
C GLN A 74 11.19 14.87 -8.50
N LEU A 75 10.50 13.75 -8.48
CA LEU A 75 10.78 12.60 -7.62
C LEU A 75 11.28 11.41 -8.43
N SER A 76 12.21 10.63 -7.84
CA SER A 76 12.55 9.30 -8.38
C SER A 76 11.36 8.34 -8.28
N GLY A 77 11.40 7.23 -9.03
CA GLY A 77 10.36 6.19 -8.97
C GLY A 77 10.14 5.65 -7.55
N GLY A 78 11.22 5.37 -6.82
CA GLY A 78 11.14 4.94 -5.43
C GLY A 78 10.53 5.99 -4.49
N GLN A 79 10.84 7.28 -4.70
CA GLN A 79 10.20 8.37 -3.94
C GLN A 79 8.71 8.47 -4.26
N GLN A 80 8.32 8.34 -5.53
CA GLN A 80 6.91 8.33 -5.93
C GLN A 80 6.17 7.15 -5.29
N GLN A 81 6.79 5.97 -5.24
CA GLN A 81 6.20 4.80 -4.56
C GLN A 81 6.05 5.03 -3.05
N ARG A 82 7.03 5.66 -2.39
CA ARG A 82 6.92 6.04 -0.97
C ARG A 82 5.75 7.01 -0.73
N VAL A 83 5.49 7.96 -1.65
CA VAL A 83 4.31 8.86 -1.58
C VAL A 83 3.02 8.06 -1.74
N SER A 84 2.96 7.10 -2.68
CA SER A 84 1.80 6.22 -2.88
C SER A 84 1.48 5.40 -1.62
N ILE A 85 2.52 4.83 -0.98
CA ILE A 85 2.41 4.13 0.31
C ILE A 85 1.89 5.09 1.39
N GLY A 86 2.46 6.29 1.50
CA GLY A 86 2.04 7.32 2.46
C GLY A 86 0.56 7.69 2.32
N ARG A 87 0.11 7.92 1.10
CA ARG A 87 -1.30 8.22 0.81
C ARG A 87 -2.24 7.06 1.16
N ALA A 88 -1.77 5.81 1.01
CA ALA A 88 -2.55 4.63 1.35
C ALA A 88 -2.66 4.40 2.85
N ILE A 89 -1.55 4.65 3.61
CA ILE A 89 -1.45 4.34 5.03
C ILE A 89 -1.93 5.49 5.93
N VAL A 90 -1.89 6.75 5.47
CA VAL A 90 -2.22 7.92 6.29
C VAL A 90 -3.62 7.85 6.91
N LYS A 91 -4.57 7.21 6.25
CA LYS A 91 -5.92 7.01 6.77
C LYS A 91 -6.03 5.92 7.83
N ASN A 92 -4.90 5.32 8.24
CA ASN A 92 -4.80 4.26 9.25
C ASN A 92 -5.71 3.05 8.94
N PRO A 93 -5.56 2.40 7.77
CA PRO A 93 -6.43 1.31 7.34
C PRO A 93 -6.08 0.01 8.08
N ASP A 94 -7.07 -0.89 8.27
CA ASP A 94 -6.82 -2.23 8.82
C ASP A 94 -6.03 -3.11 7.85
N ILE A 95 -6.24 -2.91 6.54
CA ILE A 95 -5.63 -3.72 5.48
C ILE A 95 -4.98 -2.80 4.44
N LEU A 96 -3.72 -3.07 4.13
CA LEU A 96 -2.98 -2.45 3.04
C LEU A 96 -2.85 -3.44 1.87
N LEU A 97 -3.48 -3.12 0.76
CA LEU A 97 -3.42 -3.91 -0.47
C LEU A 97 -2.32 -3.36 -1.36
N CYS A 98 -1.30 -4.15 -1.64
CA CYS A 98 -0.16 -3.80 -2.49
C CYS A 98 -0.22 -4.63 -3.78
N ASP A 99 -0.43 -3.97 -4.90
CA ASP A 99 -0.45 -4.59 -6.22
C ASP A 99 0.86 -4.28 -6.94
N GLU A 100 1.74 -5.29 -7.05
CA GLU A 100 3.07 -5.20 -7.64
C GLU A 100 3.87 -3.97 -7.17
N PRO A 101 4.05 -3.75 -5.85
CA PRO A 101 4.59 -2.48 -5.33
C PRO A 101 6.04 -2.19 -5.74
N THR A 102 6.74 -3.18 -6.30
CA THR A 102 8.13 -3.08 -6.77
C THR A 102 8.28 -3.28 -8.28
N GLY A 103 7.20 -3.55 -9.01
CA GLY A 103 7.25 -3.98 -10.40
C GLY A 103 7.80 -2.95 -11.40
N ALA A 104 7.87 -1.66 -11.04
CA ALA A 104 8.42 -0.58 -11.87
C ALA A 104 9.77 -0.05 -11.35
N LEU A 105 10.43 -0.76 -10.41
CA LEU A 105 11.63 -0.29 -9.72
C LEU A 105 12.82 -1.22 -10.00
N ASP A 106 14.03 -0.65 -9.89
CA ASP A 106 15.28 -1.43 -9.89
C ASP A 106 15.42 -2.26 -8.60
N TYR A 107 16.38 -3.19 -8.60
CA TYR A 107 16.61 -4.13 -7.51
C TYR A 107 16.81 -3.45 -6.15
N ASN A 108 17.71 -2.47 -6.06
CA ASN A 108 18.04 -1.83 -4.79
C ASN A 108 16.85 -1.03 -4.26
N THR A 109 16.22 -0.25 -5.11
CA THR A 109 15.02 0.52 -4.77
C THR A 109 13.88 -0.42 -4.36
N SER A 110 13.73 -1.58 -5.01
CA SER A 110 12.73 -2.59 -4.64
C SER A 110 12.95 -3.12 -3.22
N LYS A 111 14.20 -3.43 -2.84
CA LYS A 111 14.53 -3.83 -1.45
C LYS A 111 14.17 -2.74 -0.44
N GLU A 112 14.49 -1.48 -0.74
CA GLU A 112 14.13 -0.36 0.13
C GLU A 112 12.61 -0.21 0.30
N ILE A 113 11.82 -0.40 -0.76
CA ILE A 113 10.36 -0.34 -0.69
C ILE A 113 9.79 -1.51 0.10
N LEU A 114 10.31 -2.73 -0.08
CA LEU A 114 9.88 -3.89 0.71
C LEU A 114 10.20 -3.71 2.19
N LYS A 115 11.40 -3.17 2.51
CA LYS A 115 11.79 -2.82 3.87
C LYS A 115 10.84 -1.78 4.47
N LEU A 116 10.52 -0.73 3.72
CA LEU A 116 9.57 0.28 4.16
C LEU A 116 8.17 -0.32 4.45
N ILE A 117 7.68 -1.21 3.59
CA ILE A 117 6.41 -1.91 3.79
C ILE A 117 6.44 -2.76 5.07
N GLU A 118 7.54 -3.46 5.32
CA GLU A 118 7.76 -4.23 6.56
C GLU A 118 7.76 -3.32 7.81
N ASP A 119 8.45 -2.18 7.75
CA ASP A 119 8.53 -1.22 8.85
C ASP A 119 7.17 -0.55 9.14
N VAL A 120 6.40 -0.22 8.09
CA VAL A 120 5.02 0.26 8.19
C VAL A 120 4.13 -0.78 8.86
N ASN A 121 4.22 -2.05 8.48
CA ASN A 121 3.48 -3.14 9.11
C ASN A 121 3.82 -3.26 10.61
N LYS A 122 5.11 -3.24 10.96
CA LYS A 122 5.55 -3.32 12.37
C LYS A 122 5.09 -2.12 13.19
N LYS A 123 5.13 -0.91 12.60
CA LYS A 123 4.81 0.34 13.30
C LYS A 123 3.31 0.54 13.51
N TYR A 124 2.50 0.24 12.50
CA TYR A 124 1.06 0.55 12.51
C TYR A 124 0.16 -0.68 12.71
N GLY A 125 0.71 -1.90 12.65
CA GLY A 125 -0.01 -3.14 12.96
C GLY A 125 -1.09 -3.55 11.95
N ASN A 126 -1.10 -2.95 10.75
CA ASN A 126 -2.05 -3.28 9.71
C ASN A 126 -1.73 -4.62 9.01
N THR A 127 -2.74 -5.29 8.49
CA THR A 127 -2.55 -6.48 7.65
C THR A 127 -2.12 -6.07 6.26
N ILE A 128 -1.03 -6.62 5.74
CA ILE A 128 -0.58 -6.37 4.36
C ILE A 128 -0.94 -7.56 3.49
N ILE A 129 -1.64 -7.29 2.39
CA ILE A 129 -1.88 -8.27 1.32
C ILE A 129 -1.13 -7.77 0.09
N MET A 130 -0.14 -8.54 -0.34
CA MET A 130 0.70 -8.20 -1.49
C MET A 130 0.44 -9.17 -2.64
N VAL A 131 0.15 -8.64 -3.82
CA VAL A 131 0.12 -9.39 -5.07
C VAL A 131 1.43 -9.14 -5.78
N THR A 132 2.15 -10.19 -6.15
CA THR A 132 3.41 -10.10 -6.89
C THR A 132 3.68 -11.36 -7.69
N HIS A 133 4.40 -11.20 -8.79
CA HIS A 133 4.95 -12.31 -9.58
C HIS A 133 6.41 -12.64 -9.19
N ASN A 134 7.04 -11.87 -8.31
CA ASN A 134 8.38 -12.15 -7.82
C ASN A 134 8.34 -13.22 -6.72
N GLU A 135 8.82 -14.42 -7.07
CA GLU A 135 8.80 -15.58 -6.17
C GLU A 135 9.68 -15.40 -4.91
N ALA A 136 10.68 -14.52 -4.91
CA ALA A 136 11.53 -14.29 -3.74
C ALA A 136 10.76 -13.57 -2.62
N ILE A 137 9.84 -12.68 -2.96
CA ILE A 137 9.08 -11.87 -2.00
C ILE A 137 8.23 -12.76 -1.05
N LYS A 138 7.81 -13.95 -1.50
CA LYS A 138 7.07 -14.89 -0.64
C LYS A 138 7.81 -15.24 0.66
N ASN A 139 9.15 -15.20 0.63
CA ASN A 139 9.97 -15.59 1.79
C ASN A 139 9.85 -14.59 2.95
N MET A 140 9.43 -13.34 2.71
CA MET A 140 9.16 -12.36 3.77
C MET A 140 7.72 -12.36 4.29
N ALA A 141 6.81 -13.06 3.62
CA ALA A 141 5.40 -13.13 4.02
C ALA A 141 5.19 -14.17 5.14
N ASP A 142 4.21 -13.93 6.02
CA ASP A 142 3.79 -14.89 7.04
C ASP A 142 2.93 -16.01 6.43
N HIS A 143 2.20 -15.68 5.35
CA HIS A 143 1.26 -16.57 4.69
C HIS A 143 1.35 -16.39 3.17
N VAL A 144 1.48 -17.50 2.44
CA VAL A 144 1.63 -17.51 0.98
C VAL A 144 0.45 -18.23 0.35
N ILE A 145 -0.27 -17.53 -0.53
CA ILE A 145 -1.38 -18.09 -1.30
C ILE A 145 -1.00 -18.04 -2.79
N LYS A 146 -0.92 -19.21 -3.43
CA LYS A 146 -0.64 -19.32 -4.86
C LYS A 146 -1.92 -19.59 -5.63
N LEU A 147 -2.24 -18.69 -6.53
CA LEU A 147 -3.40 -18.81 -7.43
C LEU A 147 -2.95 -19.27 -8.82
N ARG A 148 -3.73 -20.16 -9.42
CA ARG A 148 -3.57 -20.58 -10.82
C ARG A 148 -4.93 -20.96 -11.41
N ASP A 149 -5.22 -20.46 -12.61
CA ASP A 149 -6.48 -20.75 -13.34
C ASP A 149 -7.74 -20.46 -12.52
N GLY A 150 -7.73 -19.37 -11.75
CA GLY A 150 -8.85 -18.95 -10.89
C GLY A 150 -9.05 -19.78 -9.62
N ALA A 151 -8.13 -20.70 -9.31
CA ALA A 151 -8.21 -21.58 -8.13
C ALA A 151 -6.98 -21.43 -7.22
N VAL A 152 -7.19 -21.62 -5.91
CA VAL A 152 -6.10 -21.71 -4.94
C VAL A 152 -5.36 -23.02 -5.16
N ARG A 153 -4.07 -22.97 -5.45
CA ARG A 153 -3.20 -24.16 -5.62
C ARG A 153 -2.38 -24.46 -4.38
N HIS A 154 -1.90 -23.42 -3.70
CA HIS A 154 -1.16 -23.53 -2.45
C HIS A 154 -1.69 -22.51 -1.46
N ASN A 155 -1.64 -22.85 -0.19
CA ASN A 155 -2.09 -22.05 0.93
C ASN A 155 -1.23 -22.42 2.14
N ASP A 156 -0.05 -21.81 2.26
CA ASP A 156 1.01 -22.24 3.14
C ASP A 156 1.34 -21.16 4.18
N ILE A 157 1.49 -21.54 5.43
CA ILE A 157 2.02 -20.70 6.49
C ILE A 157 3.56 -20.78 6.41
N ASN A 158 4.21 -19.64 6.32
CA ASN A 158 5.67 -19.56 6.27
C ASN A 158 6.24 -19.53 7.71
N THR A 159 6.87 -20.61 8.11
CA THR A 159 7.52 -20.73 9.43
C THR A 159 8.96 -20.23 9.45
N ASN A 160 9.55 -19.96 8.28
CA ASN A 160 10.93 -19.53 8.11
C ASN A 160 11.00 -18.16 7.39
N ARG A 161 10.25 -17.18 7.93
CA ARG A 161 10.21 -15.83 7.38
C ARG A 161 11.58 -15.17 7.48
N VAL A 162 11.99 -14.52 6.39
CA VAL A 162 13.19 -13.67 6.33
C VAL A 162 12.79 -12.20 6.27
N SER A 163 13.70 -11.30 6.66
CA SER A 163 13.50 -9.85 6.52
C SER A 163 13.62 -9.41 5.05
N ALA A 164 13.06 -8.24 4.74
CA ALA A 164 13.22 -7.66 3.40
C ALA A 164 14.69 -7.44 3.00
N GLU A 165 15.58 -7.21 3.97
CA GLU A 165 17.01 -6.99 3.74
C GLU A 165 17.75 -8.27 3.34
N GLU A 166 17.24 -9.44 3.77
CA GLU A 166 17.82 -10.76 3.47
C GLU A 166 17.31 -11.36 2.17
N LEU A 167 16.32 -10.71 1.51
CA LEU A 167 15.80 -11.20 0.22
C LEU A 167 16.87 -11.07 -0.88
N GLU A 168 16.98 -12.12 -1.68
CA GLU A 168 17.82 -12.17 -2.90
C GLU A 168 16.98 -12.71 -4.06
N TRP A 169 17.03 -12.06 -5.25
CA TRP A 169 16.37 -12.48 -6.49
C TRP A 169 17.10 -11.99 -7.72
#